data_34442b4def81923f3a133866d32261a2
#
_entry.id   34442b4def81923f3a133866d32261a2
#
_cell.length_a   1.000
_cell.length_b   1.000
_cell.length_c   1.000
_cell.angle_alpha   90.00
_cell.angle_beta   90.00
_cell.angle_gamma   90.00
#
_symmetry.space_group_name_H-M   'P 1'
#
loop_
_entity.id
_entity.type
_entity.pdbx_description
1 polymer ?
#
loop_
_entity_poly.entity_id
_entity_poly.type
_entity_poly.pdbx_seq_one_letter_code
_entity_poly.pdbx_strand_id
1 'polypeptide(L)'
;MTTKKIKSPTVTAAALLNKLAYRNERVPAPEFGDGMEIIVREMPIAGLLEFQRRNFDPITGHPLADNPYQWMVSLLVACMVNEEGEPLATQDDVPQLMDAMPMSLVDRLIPVAKALNRMGEQATEQEKNGSAPATP
;
A
#
# COMPACT_ATOMS: atom_id res chain seq x y z
N MET A 1 7.20 45.54 2.19
CA MET A 1 6.90 45.07 2.08
C MET A 1 6.82 44.19 2.33
N THR A 2 6.66 44.20 2.40
CA THR A 2 6.42 43.55 2.56
C THR A 2 6.44 42.57 2.38
N THR A 3 6.79 42.35 2.49
CA THR A 3 6.68 41.54 2.17
C THR A 3 6.04 40.78 2.08
N LYS A 4 6.09 40.66 1.63
CA LYS A 4 5.35 40.11 1.39
C LYS A 4 5.60 38.80 1.47
N LYS A 5 5.21 38.22 2.16
CA LYS A 5 5.40 36.99 2.33
C LYS A 5 4.61 36.27 1.34
N ILE A 6 5.17 35.43 0.59
CA ILE A 6 4.47 34.66 -0.39
C ILE A 6 3.93 33.46 0.28
N LYS A 7 2.64 33.33 0.31
CA LYS A 7 2.07 32.13 0.88
C LYS A 7 1.98 31.03 -0.14
N SER A 8 2.18 29.82 0.30
CA SER A 8 1.96 28.69 -0.56
C SER A 8 0.48 28.61 -0.90
N PRO A 9 0.16 28.20 -2.10
CA PRO A 9 -1.24 28.04 -2.46
C PRO A 9 -1.88 26.95 -1.59
N THR A 10 -3.13 27.12 -1.28
CA THR A 10 -3.84 26.13 -0.48
C THR A 10 -4.77 25.33 -1.36
N VAL A 11 -5.12 24.14 -0.84
CA VAL A 11 -5.97 23.23 -1.55
C VAL A 11 -7.40 23.74 -1.56
N THR A 12 -8.06 23.66 -2.72
CA THR A 12 -9.47 24.03 -2.80
C THR A 12 -10.32 22.78 -2.60
N ALA A 13 -11.61 22.97 -2.30
CA ALA A 13 -12.51 21.85 -2.12
C ALA A 13 -12.59 20.99 -3.39
N ALA A 14 -12.63 21.65 -4.55
CA ALA A 14 -12.69 20.90 -5.79
C ALA A 14 -11.45 20.07 -6.01
N ALA A 15 -10.27 20.62 -5.70
CA ALA A 15 -9.02 19.89 -5.86
C ALA A 15 -8.96 18.71 -4.90
N LEU A 16 -9.44 18.91 -3.67
CA LEU A 16 -9.44 17.85 -2.69
C LEU A 16 -10.26 16.65 -3.17
N LEU A 17 -11.37 16.92 -3.83
CA LEU A 17 -12.25 15.84 -4.28
C LEU A 17 -11.85 15.23 -5.61
N ASN A 18 -11.12 15.97 -6.44
CA ASN A 18 -10.92 15.54 -7.82
C ASN A 18 -9.47 15.43 -8.29
N LYS A 19 -8.53 15.97 -7.53
CA LYS A 19 -7.16 16.05 -8.04
C LYS A 19 -6.12 15.46 -7.10
N LEU A 20 -6.55 14.49 -6.28
CA LEU A 20 -5.60 13.84 -5.41
C LEU A 20 -4.62 13.01 -6.22
N ALA A 21 -3.35 13.15 -5.91
CA ALA A 21 -2.31 12.35 -6.54
C ALA A 21 -1.73 11.42 -5.49
N TYR A 22 -1.68 10.13 -5.82
CA TYR A 22 -1.11 9.16 -4.92
C TYR A 22 0.35 8.93 -5.26
N ARG A 23 1.17 8.73 -4.23
CA ARG A 23 2.55 8.33 -4.47
C ARG A 23 2.54 6.94 -5.09
N ASN A 24 3.39 6.75 -6.07
CA ASN A 24 3.45 5.47 -6.75
C ASN A 24 4.87 5.18 -7.19
N GLU A 25 5.11 3.93 -7.54
CA GLU A 25 6.42 3.51 -8.03
C GLU A 25 6.19 2.42 -9.06
N ARG A 26 6.97 2.45 -10.14
CA ARG A 26 6.93 1.43 -11.16
C ARG A 26 7.96 0.37 -10.82
N VAL A 27 7.53 -0.87 -10.74
CA VAL A 27 8.38 -1.97 -10.32
C VAL A 27 8.55 -2.91 -11.49
N PRO A 28 9.79 -3.30 -11.84
CA PRO A 28 9.99 -4.23 -12.93
C PRO A 28 9.26 -5.55 -12.68
N ALA A 29 8.61 -6.04 -13.71
CA ALA A 29 7.86 -7.30 -13.63
C ALA A 29 8.15 -8.13 -14.87
N PRO A 30 9.41 -8.58 -15.03
CA PRO A 30 9.79 -9.36 -16.22
C PRO A 30 9.05 -10.68 -16.33
N GLU A 31 8.41 -11.11 -15.25
CA GLU A 31 7.57 -12.31 -15.29
C GLU A 31 6.45 -12.19 -16.32
N PHE A 32 6.07 -10.95 -16.68
CA PHE A 32 5.03 -10.73 -17.67
C PHE A 32 5.59 -10.40 -19.04
N GLY A 33 6.90 -10.31 -19.18
CA GLY A 33 7.55 -9.99 -20.45
C GLY A 33 8.63 -8.95 -20.26
N ASP A 34 9.55 -8.87 -21.23
CA ASP A 34 10.66 -7.92 -21.14
C ASP A 34 10.13 -6.51 -21.08
N GLY A 35 10.66 -5.73 -20.15
CA GLY A 35 10.29 -4.32 -20.03
C GLY A 35 8.97 -4.06 -19.36
N MET A 36 8.28 -5.10 -18.93
CA MET A 36 6.99 -4.90 -18.26
C MET A 36 7.20 -4.41 -16.84
N GLU A 37 6.26 -3.59 -16.38
CA GLU A 37 6.29 -3.03 -15.03
C GLU A 37 4.91 -3.10 -14.41
N ILE A 38 4.88 -3.12 -13.08
CA ILE A 38 3.64 -3.00 -12.34
C ILE A 38 3.71 -1.68 -11.58
N ILE A 39 2.64 -0.91 -11.62
CA ILE A 39 2.56 0.34 -10.87
C ILE A 39 1.97 0.03 -9.50
N VAL A 40 2.74 0.34 -8.45
CA VAL A 40 2.30 0.18 -7.07
C VAL A 40 2.08 1.57 -6.51
N ARG A 41 0.95 1.80 -5.88
CA ARG A 41 0.66 3.12 -5.31
C ARG A 41 0.23 2.99 -3.86
N GLU A 42 0.23 4.11 -3.14
CA GLU A 42 -0.30 4.09 -1.78
C GLU A 42 -1.81 3.88 -1.85
N MET A 43 -2.35 3.23 -0.82
CA MET A 43 -3.77 2.90 -0.78
C MET A 43 -4.60 4.11 -0.41
N PRO A 44 -5.78 4.28 -1.03
CA PRO A 44 -6.76 5.20 -0.46
C PRO A 44 -7.28 4.60 0.85
N ILE A 45 -7.90 5.44 1.67
CA ILE A 45 -8.40 4.98 2.96
C ILE A 45 -9.37 3.82 2.79
N ALA A 46 -10.25 3.88 1.78
CA ALA A 46 -11.19 2.80 1.55
C ALA A 46 -10.48 1.49 1.25
N GLY A 47 -9.38 1.56 0.51
CA GLY A 47 -8.60 0.35 0.23
C GLY A 47 -7.95 -0.22 1.47
N LEU A 48 -7.44 0.66 2.33
CA LEU A 48 -6.85 0.22 3.59
C LEU A 48 -7.89 -0.47 4.47
N LEU A 49 -9.08 0.12 4.58
CA LEU A 49 -10.13 -0.46 5.42
C LEU A 49 -10.58 -1.81 4.89
N GLU A 50 -10.70 -1.94 3.57
CA GLU A 50 -11.09 -3.22 2.98
C GLU A 50 -10.00 -4.26 3.21
N PHE A 51 -8.74 -3.88 3.04
CA PHE A 51 -7.62 -4.76 3.31
C PHE A 51 -7.63 -5.24 4.76
N GLN A 52 -7.82 -4.31 5.70
CA GLN A 52 -7.81 -4.66 7.11
C GLN A 52 -8.99 -5.57 7.45
N ARG A 53 -10.16 -5.24 6.94
CA ARG A 53 -11.35 -6.02 7.23
C ARG A 53 -11.24 -7.45 6.76
N ARG A 54 -10.60 -7.65 5.62
CA ARG A 54 -10.51 -8.99 5.05
C ARG A 54 -9.40 -9.83 5.66
N ASN A 55 -8.43 -9.21 6.29
CA ASN A 55 -7.24 -9.95 6.70
C ASN A 55 -6.97 -9.98 8.20
N PHE A 56 -7.64 -9.16 8.98
CA PHE A 56 -7.34 -9.07 10.40
C PHE A 56 -8.61 -9.00 11.23
N ASP A 57 -8.53 -9.59 12.42
CA ASP A 57 -9.64 -9.56 13.35
C ASP A 57 -9.76 -8.12 13.87
N PRO A 58 -10.95 -7.52 13.82
CA PRO A 58 -11.11 -6.12 14.23
C PRO A 58 -10.91 -5.88 15.71
N ILE A 59 -11.05 -6.92 16.51
CA ILE A 59 -10.90 -6.77 17.96
C ILE A 59 -9.49 -7.04 18.40
N THR A 60 -8.90 -8.12 17.95
CA THR A 60 -7.56 -8.50 18.40
C THR A 60 -6.44 -8.00 17.50
N GLY A 61 -6.76 -7.68 16.25
CA GLY A 61 -5.73 -7.28 15.29
C GLY A 61 -4.92 -8.44 14.74
N HIS A 62 -5.25 -9.66 15.13
CA HIS A 62 -4.50 -10.82 14.63
C HIS A 62 -4.93 -11.19 13.22
N PRO A 63 -4.01 -11.74 12.42
CA PRO A 63 -4.38 -12.19 11.08
C PRO A 63 -5.44 -13.26 11.13
N LEU A 64 -6.38 -13.21 10.18
CA LEU A 64 -7.44 -14.19 10.08
C LEU A 64 -6.97 -15.49 9.47
N ALA A 65 -5.97 -15.42 8.57
CA ALA A 65 -5.44 -16.61 7.92
C ALA A 65 -4.14 -17.04 8.61
N ASP A 66 -3.88 -18.34 8.58
CA ASP A 66 -2.69 -18.86 9.23
C ASP A 66 -1.41 -18.50 8.50
N ASN A 67 -1.46 -18.34 7.19
CA ASN A 67 -0.25 -18.03 6.46
C ASN A 67 -0.18 -16.54 6.13
N PRO A 68 1.01 -15.96 6.14
CA PRO A 68 1.14 -14.52 5.91
C PRO A 68 0.96 -14.11 4.44
N TYR A 69 1.01 -15.05 3.53
CA TYR A 69 0.97 -14.70 2.11
C TYR A 69 -0.40 -14.20 1.70
N GLN A 70 -1.45 -14.62 2.40
CA GLN A 70 -2.77 -14.15 2.06
C GLN A 70 -2.89 -12.63 2.25
N TRP A 71 -2.43 -12.11 3.38
CA TRP A 71 -2.52 -10.66 3.58
C TRP A 71 -1.52 -9.91 2.69
N MET A 72 -0.38 -10.56 2.35
CA MET A 72 0.57 -9.93 1.44
C MET A 72 -0.04 -9.74 0.06
N VAL A 73 -0.67 -10.78 -0.47
CA VAL A 73 -1.30 -10.66 -1.78
C VAL A 73 -2.48 -9.69 -1.72
N SER A 74 -3.22 -9.70 -0.63
CA SER A 74 -4.31 -8.76 -0.44
C SER A 74 -3.81 -7.32 -0.41
N LEU A 75 -2.66 -7.08 0.22
CA LEU A 75 -2.04 -5.76 0.23
C LEU A 75 -1.67 -5.33 -1.20
N LEU A 76 -1.08 -6.25 -1.97
CA LEU A 76 -0.72 -5.93 -3.34
C LEU A 76 -1.95 -5.62 -4.18
N VAL A 77 -3.04 -6.36 -3.99
CA VAL A 77 -4.27 -6.07 -4.71
C VAL A 77 -4.75 -4.65 -4.41
N ALA A 78 -4.61 -4.22 -3.17
CA ALA A 78 -5.03 -2.88 -2.79
C ALA A 78 -4.13 -1.79 -3.37
N CYS A 79 -2.93 -2.15 -3.81
CA CYS A 79 -1.92 -1.18 -4.25
C CYS A 79 -1.60 -1.21 -5.73
N MET A 80 -1.87 -2.30 -6.44
CA MET A 80 -1.49 -2.42 -7.84
C MET A 80 -2.53 -1.78 -8.74
N VAL A 81 -2.09 -0.88 -9.62
CA VAL A 81 -2.98 -0.14 -10.50
C VAL A 81 -2.42 -0.10 -11.91
N ASN A 82 -3.29 0.29 -12.86
CA ASN A 82 -2.85 0.51 -14.24
C ASN A 82 -2.47 1.98 -14.42
N GLU A 83 -2.21 2.37 -15.65
CA GLU A 83 -1.78 3.74 -15.96
C GLU A 83 -2.84 4.77 -15.60
N GLU A 84 -4.10 4.38 -15.62
CA GLU A 84 -5.19 5.28 -15.26
C GLU A 84 -5.48 5.29 -13.76
N GLY A 85 -4.72 4.55 -12.98
CA GLY A 85 -4.95 4.48 -11.54
C GLY A 85 -6.04 3.52 -11.12
N GLU A 86 -6.49 2.66 -12.03
CA GLU A 86 -7.53 1.68 -11.73
C GLU A 86 -6.91 0.40 -11.19
N PRO A 87 -7.56 -0.26 -10.25
CA PRO A 87 -7.01 -1.50 -9.68
C PRO A 87 -6.84 -2.57 -10.74
N LEU A 88 -5.74 -3.31 -10.66
CA LEU A 88 -5.52 -4.43 -11.56
C LEU A 88 -6.34 -5.66 -11.17
N ALA A 89 -6.71 -5.75 -9.90
CA ALA A 89 -7.45 -6.90 -9.38
C ALA A 89 -8.28 -6.45 -8.20
N THR A 90 -9.22 -7.29 -7.79
CA THR A 90 -10.04 -7.00 -6.63
C THR A 90 -9.71 -7.99 -5.51
N GLN A 91 -10.21 -7.71 -4.32
CA GLN A 91 -9.94 -8.60 -3.19
C GLN A 91 -10.52 -10.01 -3.41
N ASP A 92 -11.55 -10.12 -4.23
CA ASP A 92 -12.11 -11.44 -4.55
C ASP A 92 -11.17 -12.27 -5.39
N ASP A 93 -10.18 -11.64 -6.03
CA ASP A 93 -9.21 -12.36 -6.85
C ASP A 93 -8.04 -12.92 -6.04
N VAL A 94 -7.96 -12.62 -4.74
CA VAL A 94 -6.81 -13.03 -3.93
C VAL A 94 -6.55 -14.53 -3.98
N PRO A 95 -7.56 -15.42 -3.82
CA PRO A 95 -7.26 -16.85 -3.89
C PRO A 95 -6.65 -17.27 -5.22
N GLN A 96 -7.15 -16.71 -6.31
CA GLN A 96 -6.64 -17.04 -7.63
C GLN A 96 -5.21 -16.50 -7.80
N LEU A 97 -4.95 -15.31 -7.28
CA LEU A 97 -3.61 -14.74 -7.36
C LEU A 97 -2.61 -15.51 -6.51
N MET A 98 -3.06 -16.07 -5.39
CA MET A 98 -2.18 -16.87 -4.56
C MET A 98 -1.71 -18.12 -5.29
N ASP A 99 -2.54 -18.62 -6.22
CA ASP A 99 -2.13 -19.77 -7.02
C ASP A 99 -1.24 -19.38 -8.20
N ALA A 100 -1.31 -18.13 -8.63
CA ALA A 100 -0.68 -17.71 -9.87
C ALA A 100 0.60 -16.88 -9.69
N MET A 101 0.69 -16.10 -8.63
CA MET A 101 1.82 -15.17 -8.51
C MET A 101 3.07 -15.88 -8.01
N PRO A 102 4.21 -15.74 -8.71
CA PRO A 102 5.44 -16.35 -8.23
C PRO A 102 5.99 -15.56 -7.04
N MET A 103 6.67 -16.27 -6.14
CA MET A 103 7.25 -15.64 -4.95
C MET A 103 8.24 -14.53 -5.31
N SER A 104 8.97 -14.70 -6.41
CA SER A 104 9.95 -13.67 -6.79
C SER A 104 9.27 -12.34 -7.04
N LEU A 105 8.07 -12.36 -7.61
CA LEU A 105 7.34 -11.14 -7.88
C LEU A 105 6.80 -10.56 -6.58
N VAL A 106 6.23 -11.40 -5.73
CA VAL A 106 5.71 -10.94 -4.44
C VAL A 106 6.83 -10.32 -3.61
N ASP A 107 8.00 -10.97 -3.57
CA ASP A 107 9.13 -10.47 -2.79
C ASP A 107 9.62 -9.12 -3.31
N ARG A 108 9.44 -8.85 -4.59
CA ARG A 108 9.87 -7.58 -5.17
C ARG A 108 8.84 -6.48 -4.93
N LEU A 109 7.55 -6.83 -4.94
CA LEU A 109 6.48 -5.83 -4.81
C LEU A 109 6.18 -5.45 -3.36
N ILE A 110 6.25 -6.40 -2.43
CA ILE A 110 5.84 -6.15 -1.05
C ILE A 110 6.63 -5.03 -0.38
N PRO A 111 7.96 -4.98 -0.49
CA PRO A 111 8.68 -3.88 0.16
C PRO A 111 8.28 -2.51 -0.38
N VAL A 112 7.97 -2.43 -1.67
CA VAL A 112 7.55 -1.17 -2.28
C VAL A 112 6.18 -0.77 -1.75
N ALA A 113 5.24 -1.73 -1.69
CA ALA A 113 3.91 -1.43 -1.18
C ALA A 113 3.96 -1.00 0.28
N LYS A 114 4.79 -1.67 1.09
CA LYS A 114 4.92 -1.29 2.49
C LYS A 114 5.52 0.10 2.64
N ALA A 115 6.54 0.41 1.86
CA ALA A 115 7.19 1.71 1.96
C ALA A 115 6.25 2.83 1.54
N LEU A 116 5.51 2.65 0.45
CA LEU A 116 4.58 3.67 -0.01
C LEU A 116 3.47 3.92 1.00
N ASN A 117 3.08 2.89 1.73
CA ASN A 117 2.01 3.01 2.72
C ASN A 117 2.58 3.17 4.13
N ARG A 118 3.88 3.34 4.26
CA ARG A 118 4.58 3.62 5.51
C ARG A 118 4.40 2.53 6.56
N MET A 119 4.14 1.32 6.13
CA MET A 119 3.88 0.24 7.08
C MET A 119 5.15 -0.19 7.78
N GLY A 120 6.26 -0.29 7.04
CA GLY A 120 7.53 -0.64 7.64
C GLY A 120 8.05 0.45 8.56
N GLU A 121 7.90 1.70 8.15
CA GLU A 121 8.35 2.82 8.96
C GLU A 121 7.60 2.88 10.28
N GLN A 122 6.29 2.68 10.22
CA GLN A 122 5.49 2.72 11.43
C GLN A 122 5.87 1.59 12.37
N ALA A 123 6.09 0.40 11.84
CA ALA A 123 6.48 -0.72 12.66
C ALA A 123 7.82 -0.45 13.31
N THR A 124 8.76 0.09 12.56
CA THR A 124 10.07 0.39 13.09
C THR A 124 10.00 1.44 14.20
N GLU A 125 9.21 2.47 13.98
CA GLU A 125 9.07 3.50 14.98
C GLU A 125 8.41 2.97 16.22
N GLN A 126 7.41 2.15 16.07
CA GLN A 126 6.74 1.57 17.22
C GLN A 126 7.70 0.69 18.00
N GLU A 127 8.52 -0.06 17.33
CA GLU A 127 9.49 -0.88 18.00
C GLU A 127 10.46 -0.03 18.78
N LYS A 128 10.94 1.04 18.19
CA LYS A 128 11.87 1.90 18.89
C LYS A 128 11.22 2.50 20.10
N ASN A 129 10.03 3.04 19.93
CA ASN A 129 9.39 3.70 21.05
C ASN A 129 8.90 2.72 22.08
N GLY A 130 8.45 1.59 21.64
CA GLY A 130 7.90 0.62 22.55
C GLY A 130 8.95 -0.12 23.27
N SER A 131 10.01 -0.47 22.62
CA SER A 131 10.99 -1.24 23.31
C SER A 131 11.76 -0.36 24.21
N ALA A 132 11.91 0.85 23.86
CA ALA A 132 12.66 1.70 24.71
C ALA A 132 11.99 1.75 26.02
N PRO A 133 10.78 2.06 26.03
CA PRO A 133 10.14 2.17 27.29
C PRO A 133 9.83 0.81 27.72
N ALA A 134 9.59 0.13 26.82
CA ALA A 134 9.21 -1.11 27.12
C ALA A 134 10.06 -1.67 27.93
N THR A 135 10.68 -1.21 27.81
CA THR A 135 11.36 -1.65 28.42
C THR A 135 11.07 -1.39 29.42
N PRO A 136 10.81 -1.51 29.99
CA PRO A 136 10.65 -1.31 31.12
C PRO A 136 10.50 -2.26 31.58
#